data_1d98f6fd3cca02726c543ca4dac2d10e
#
_entry.id   1d98f6fd3cca02726c543ca4dac2d10e
#
_cell.length_a   1.000
_cell.length_b   1.000
_cell.length_c   1.000
_cell.angle_alpha   90.00
_cell.angle_beta   90.00
_cell.angle_gamma   90.00
#
_symmetry.space_group_name_H-M   'P 1'
#
loop_
_entity.id
_entity.type
_entity.pdbx_description
1 polymer ?
#
loop_
_entity_poly.entity_id
_entity_poly.type
_entity_poly.pdbx_seq_one_letter_code
_entity_poly.pdbx_strand_id
1 'polypeptide(L)'
;MSKIPLTKIGAEKLKLELHRLKTVDRPNVIAAIAEARAHGDLSENAEYDAAKERQGFIEGRIKEVEGKLSNAQVIDPQLLDADGRVVFGATVDLEDLEASKKVSYQIVGDDEADLKDGKISVNSPIARALIGKYAGDIAEVQAPGGLREYEIMDVRYV
;
A
#
# COMPACT_ATOMS: atom_id res chain seq x y z
N MET A 1 -15.62 -1.95 14.40
CA MET A 1 -14.28 -1.52 13.94
C MET A 1 -14.41 -0.71 12.67
N SER A 2 -13.64 0.36 12.58
CA SER A 2 -13.63 1.17 11.37
C SER A 2 -12.97 0.41 10.22
N LYS A 3 -13.53 0.54 9.03
CA LYS A 3 -12.95 -0.07 7.84
C LYS A 3 -11.81 0.79 7.30
N ILE A 4 -10.81 0.13 6.75
CA ILE A 4 -9.63 0.76 6.18
C ILE A 4 -9.78 0.79 4.67
N PRO A 5 -9.65 1.96 4.01
CA PRO A 5 -9.83 2.02 2.57
C PRO A 5 -8.67 1.36 1.83
N LEU A 6 -9.00 0.61 0.79
CA LEU A 6 -8.06 0.02 -0.18
C LEU A 6 -8.60 0.27 -1.57
N THR A 7 -7.71 0.52 -2.53
CA THR A 7 -8.14 0.52 -3.91
C THR A 7 -8.42 -0.91 -4.37
N LYS A 8 -9.24 -1.05 -5.41
CA LYS A 8 -9.52 -2.36 -6.01
C LYS A 8 -8.24 -3.09 -6.40
N ILE A 9 -7.29 -2.38 -7.02
CA ILE A 9 -6.01 -2.96 -7.44
C ILE A 9 -5.20 -3.42 -6.24
N GLY A 10 -5.15 -2.61 -5.17
CA GLY A 10 -4.46 -2.98 -3.94
C GLY A 10 -5.06 -4.21 -3.27
N ALA A 11 -6.39 -4.30 -3.23
CA ALA A 11 -7.07 -5.46 -2.69
C ALA A 11 -6.77 -6.72 -3.51
N GLU A 12 -6.76 -6.61 -4.83
CA GLU A 12 -6.43 -7.73 -5.72
C GLU A 12 -4.98 -8.20 -5.51
N LYS A 13 -4.04 -7.27 -5.37
CA LYS A 13 -2.63 -7.62 -5.08
C LYS A 13 -2.49 -8.34 -3.76
N LEU A 14 -3.18 -7.90 -2.71
CA LEU A 14 -3.16 -8.58 -1.41
C LEU A 14 -3.74 -9.98 -1.49
N LYS A 15 -4.82 -10.17 -2.26
CA LYS A 15 -5.41 -11.50 -2.47
C LYS A 15 -4.46 -12.44 -3.17
N LEU A 16 -3.73 -11.95 -4.18
CA LEU A 16 -2.73 -12.74 -4.89
C LEU A 16 -1.56 -13.08 -3.98
N GLU A 17 -1.10 -12.14 -3.20
CA GLU A 17 -0.04 -12.38 -2.21
C GLU A 17 -0.46 -13.45 -1.22
N LEU A 18 -1.67 -13.35 -0.69
CA LEU A 18 -2.21 -14.32 0.28
C LEU A 18 -2.29 -15.72 -0.33
N HIS A 19 -2.76 -15.81 -1.56
CA HIS A 19 -2.82 -17.09 -2.28
C HIS A 19 -1.44 -17.71 -2.42
N ARG A 20 -0.45 -16.92 -2.83
CA ARG A 20 0.93 -17.39 -2.96
C ARG A 20 1.52 -17.82 -1.62
N LEU A 21 1.30 -17.04 -0.57
CA LEU A 21 1.79 -17.37 0.77
C LEU A 21 1.27 -18.73 1.23
N LYS A 22 -0.01 -19.02 0.97
CA LYS A 22 -0.66 -20.25 1.41
C LYS A 22 -0.35 -21.45 0.52
N THR A 23 -0.21 -21.25 -0.79
CA THR A 23 -0.10 -22.36 -1.74
C THR A 23 1.32 -22.62 -2.23
N VAL A 24 2.23 -21.66 -2.06
CA VAL A 24 3.63 -21.78 -2.49
C VAL A 24 4.59 -21.65 -1.32
N ASP A 25 4.58 -20.52 -0.64
CA ASP A 25 5.59 -20.23 0.41
C ASP A 25 5.43 -21.13 1.62
N ARG A 26 4.20 -21.31 2.10
CA ARG A 26 3.93 -22.18 3.26
C ARG A 26 4.33 -23.65 3.00
N PRO A 27 3.89 -24.27 1.91
CA PRO A 27 4.33 -25.65 1.63
C PRO A 27 5.84 -25.79 1.46
N ASN A 28 6.48 -24.80 0.81
CA ASN A 28 7.92 -24.82 0.59
C ASN A 28 8.69 -24.73 1.92
N VAL A 29 8.27 -23.87 2.84
CA VAL A 29 8.96 -23.77 4.13
C VAL A 29 8.72 -24.99 5.01
N ILE A 30 7.53 -25.60 4.95
CA ILE A 30 7.24 -26.85 5.66
C ILE A 30 8.18 -27.95 5.15
N ALA A 31 8.36 -28.06 3.83
CA ALA A 31 9.29 -29.01 3.22
C ALA A 31 10.73 -28.74 3.63
N ALA A 32 11.13 -27.45 3.68
CA ALA A 32 12.49 -27.07 4.12
C ALA A 32 12.75 -27.45 5.58
N ILE A 33 11.75 -27.30 6.45
CA ILE A 33 11.86 -27.71 7.86
C ILE A 33 12.03 -29.23 7.96
N ALA A 34 11.23 -30.00 7.20
CA ALA A 34 11.32 -31.44 7.19
C ALA A 34 12.68 -31.92 6.70
N GLU A 35 13.21 -31.31 5.64
CA GLU A 35 14.54 -31.60 5.12
C GLU A 35 15.62 -31.29 6.14
N ALA A 36 15.56 -30.14 6.80
CA ALA A 36 16.53 -29.73 7.80
C ALA A 36 16.52 -30.67 9.01
N ARG A 37 15.34 -31.18 9.43
CA ARG A 37 15.22 -32.18 10.48
C ARG A 37 15.91 -33.49 10.12
N ALA A 38 15.87 -33.87 8.88
CA ALA A 38 16.50 -35.09 8.40
C ALA A 38 18.04 -35.04 8.50
N HIS A 39 18.63 -33.85 8.61
CA HIS A 39 20.09 -33.68 8.78
C HIS A 39 20.56 -33.94 10.20
N GLY A 40 19.68 -34.20 11.17
CA GLY A 40 20.06 -34.65 12.53
C GLY A 40 19.93 -33.58 13.60
N ASP A 41 21.05 -33.18 14.23
CA ASP A 41 21.05 -32.36 15.44
C ASP A 41 20.39 -30.99 15.24
N LEU A 42 19.21 -30.79 15.87
CA LEU A 42 18.44 -29.56 15.77
C LEU A 42 19.04 -28.41 16.60
N SER A 43 19.85 -28.71 17.61
CA SER A 43 20.43 -27.69 18.50
C SER A 43 21.53 -26.86 17.79
N GLU A 44 22.15 -27.41 16.74
CA GLU A 44 23.23 -26.77 15.99
C GLU A 44 22.92 -26.72 14.49
N ASN A 45 21.68 -26.87 14.11
CA ASN A 45 21.26 -26.94 12.73
C ASN A 45 20.82 -25.54 12.23
N ALA A 46 21.75 -24.83 11.60
CA ALA A 46 21.48 -23.49 11.08
C ALA A 46 20.39 -23.48 10.00
N GLU A 47 20.30 -24.54 9.18
CA GLU A 47 19.25 -24.65 8.16
C GLU A 47 17.86 -24.78 8.80
N TYR A 48 17.76 -25.53 9.89
CA TYR A 48 16.53 -25.67 10.64
C TYR A 48 16.11 -24.33 11.24
N ASP A 49 17.03 -23.63 11.89
CA ASP A 49 16.74 -22.34 12.51
C ASP A 49 16.30 -21.30 11.47
N ALA A 50 16.98 -21.24 10.34
CA ALA A 50 16.61 -20.33 9.26
C ALA A 50 15.22 -20.65 8.67
N ALA A 51 14.92 -21.94 8.50
CA ALA A 51 13.60 -22.37 7.99
C ALA A 51 12.48 -22.03 8.97
N LYS A 52 12.72 -22.22 10.28
CA LYS A 52 11.74 -21.87 11.32
C LYS A 52 11.50 -20.36 11.37
N GLU A 53 12.55 -19.57 11.26
CA GLU A 53 12.41 -18.11 11.21
C GLU A 53 11.58 -17.69 10.00
N ARG A 54 11.88 -18.26 8.84
CA ARG A 54 11.14 -17.96 7.62
C ARG A 54 9.67 -18.38 7.72
N GLN A 55 9.39 -19.51 8.38
CA GLN A 55 8.01 -19.93 8.66
C GLN A 55 7.26 -18.88 9.49
N GLY A 56 7.93 -18.33 10.52
CA GLY A 56 7.36 -17.29 11.35
C GLY A 56 6.98 -16.04 10.53
N PHE A 57 7.83 -15.61 9.61
CA PHE A 57 7.55 -14.50 8.72
C PHE A 57 6.34 -14.80 7.81
N ILE A 58 6.30 -15.99 7.24
CA ILE A 58 5.20 -16.39 6.34
C ILE A 58 3.87 -16.42 7.09
N GLU A 59 3.81 -17.05 8.25
CA GLU A 59 2.58 -17.13 9.04
C GLU A 59 2.15 -15.77 9.57
N GLY A 60 3.09 -14.93 9.99
CA GLY A 60 2.80 -13.57 10.41
C GLY A 60 2.25 -12.72 9.26
N ARG A 61 2.84 -12.84 8.06
CA ARG A 61 2.36 -12.10 6.89
C ARG A 61 0.97 -12.56 6.46
N ILE A 62 0.69 -13.87 6.53
CA ILE A 62 -0.64 -14.40 6.24
C ILE A 62 -1.68 -13.75 7.16
N LYS A 63 -1.43 -13.72 8.45
CA LYS A 63 -2.35 -13.12 9.43
C LYS A 63 -2.55 -11.63 9.15
N GLU A 64 -1.47 -10.92 8.85
CA GLU A 64 -1.52 -9.49 8.54
C GLU A 64 -2.37 -9.21 7.30
N VAL A 65 -2.13 -9.95 6.21
CA VAL A 65 -2.89 -9.77 4.95
C VAL A 65 -4.36 -10.14 5.14
N GLU A 66 -4.63 -11.24 5.83
CA GLU A 66 -6.01 -11.64 6.13
C GLU A 66 -6.75 -10.59 6.96
N GLY A 67 -6.07 -10.00 7.95
CA GLY A 67 -6.62 -8.93 8.76
C GLY A 67 -6.93 -7.69 7.93
N LYS A 68 -6.03 -7.29 7.05
CA LYS A 68 -6.22 -6.14 6.17
C LYS A 68 -7.39 -6.35 5.22
N LEU A 69 -7.48 -7.51 4.60
CA LEU A 69 -8.58 -7.84 3.69
C LEU A 69 -9.94 -7.90 4.40
N SER A 70 -9.97 -8.45 5.62
CA SER A 70 -11.22 -8.55 6.38
C SER A 70 -11.75 -7.20 6.86
N ASN A 71 -10.86 -6.21 7.05
CA ASN A 71 -11.22 -4.86 7.50
C ASN A 71 -11.26 -3.84 6.35
N ALA A 72 -11.09 -4.30 5.11
CA ALA A 72 -10.97 -3.40 3.98
C ALA A 72 -12.33 -2.88 3.52
N GLN A 73 -12.37 -1.59 3.19
CA GLN A 73 -13.39 -1.00 2.34
C GLN A 73 -12.76 -0.83 0.96
N VAL A 74 -13.14 -1.69 0.02
CA VAL A 74 -12.57 -1.68 -1.33
C VAL A 74 -13.23 -0.60 -2.16
N ILE A 75 -12.40 0.26 -2.74
CA ILE A 75 -12.87 1.39 -3.56
C ILE A 75 -12.32 1.21 -4.98
N ASP A 76 -13.21 1.19 -5.94
CA ASP A 76 -12.85 1.20 -7.36
C ASP A 76 -12.86 2.66 -7.84
N PRO A 77 -11.67 3.23 -8.17
CA PRO A 77 -11.61 4.63 -8.60
C PRO A 77 -12.48 4.93 -9.80
N GLN A 78 -12.65 3.99 -10.71
CA GLN A 78 -13.44 4.19 -11.93
C GLN A 78 -14.94 4.33 -11.65
N LEU A 79 -15.39 3.91 -10.46
CA LEU A 79 -16.79 4.01 -10.06
C LEU A 79 -17.07 5.21 -9.15
N LEU A 80 -16.04 6.03 -8.86
CA LEU A 80 -16.20 7.20 -8.01
C LEU A 80 -17.04 8.27 -8.70
N ASP A 81 -17.97 8.84 -7.96
CA ASP A 81 -18.81 9.96 -8.38
C ASP A 81 -18.67 11.08 -7.35
N ALA A 82 -17.57 11.81 -7.46
CA ALA A 82 -17.22 12.85 -6.49
C ALA A 82 -17.18 14.26 -7.11
N ASP A 83 -17.68 14.43 -8.33
CA ASP A 83 -17.84 15.71 -9.04
C ASP A 83 -16.55 16.55 -9.11
N GLY A 84 -15.40 15.89 -9.29
CA GLY A 84 -14.11 16.58 -9.39
C GLY A 84 -13.43 16.87 -8.06
N ARG A 85 -14.02 16.41 -6.95
CA ARG A 85 -13.43 16.55 -5.63
C ARG A 85 -12.35 15.51 -5.42
N VAL A 86 -11.27 15.89 -4.74
CA VAL A 86 -10.20 14.97 -4.36
C VAL A 86 -10.70 14.09 -3.21
N VAL A 87 -10.78 12.80 -3.46
CA VAL A 87 -11.18 11.80 -2.48
C VAL A 87 -10.20 10.63 -2.56
N PHE A 88 -10.31 9.68 -1.62
CA PHE A 88 -9.51 8.46 -1.67
C PHE A 88 -9.68 7.77 -3.02
N GLY A 89 -8.59 7.32 -3.61
CA GLY A 89 -8.57 6.66 -4.91
C GLY A 89 -8.41 7.60 -6.11
N ALA A 90 -8.61 8.90 -5.92
CA ALA A 90 -8.47 9.88 -7.01
C ALA A 90 -7.00 10.04 -7.41
N THR A 91 -6.78 10.27 -8.70
CA THR A 91 -5.49 10.66 -9.24
C THR A 91 -5.49 12.17 -9.46
N VAL A 92 -4.54 12.86 -8.87
CA VAL A 92 -4.48 14.33 -8.88
C VAL A 92 -3.25 14.77 -9.66
N ASP A 93 -3.48 15.59 -10.67
CA ASP A 93 -2.40 16.23 -11.43
C ASP A 93 -2.07 17.56 -10.75
N LEU A 94 -0.83 17.73 -10.35
CA LEU A 94 -0.36 18.86 -9.54
C LEU A 94 0.77 19.61 -10.24
N GLU A 95 0.87 20.90 -9.94
CA GLU A 95 2.06 21.68 -10.27
C GLU A 95 2.68 22.20 -8.96
N ASP A 96 3.94 21.83 -8.74
CA ASP A 96 4.73 22.41 -7.65
C ASP A 96 5.08 23.84 -8.03
N LEU A 97 4.53 24.80 -7.31
CA LEU A 97 4.65 26.22 -7.67
C LEU A 97 6.07 26.78 -7.45
N GLU A 98 6.87 26.17 -6.55
CA GLU A 98 8.26 26.58 -6.37
C GLU A 98 9.18 26.03 -7.45
N ALA A 99 9.06 24.74 -7.74
CA ALA A 99 9.94 24.05 -8.68
C ALA A 99 9.46 24.11 -10.12
N SER A 100 8.24 24.59 -10.36
CA SER A 100 7.58 24.60 -11.67
C SER A 100 7.54 23.21 -12.30
N LYS A 101 7.36 22.17 -11.47
CA LYS A 101 7.29 20.78 -11.91
C LYS A 101 5.87 20.27 -11.82
N LYS A 102 5.48 19.47 -12.81
CA LYS A 102 4.19 18.78 -12.81
C LYS A 102 4.40 17.36 -12.33
N VAL A 103 3.53 16.92 -11.43
CA VAL A 103 3.52 15.55 -10.90
C VAL A 103 2.09 15.05 -10.84
N SER A 104 1.93 13.73 -10.90
CA SER A 104 0.62 13.09 -10.75
C SER A 104 0.70 12.08 -9.62
N TYR A 105 -0.23 12.16 -8.68
CA TYR A 105 -0.30 11.25 -7.55
C TYR A 105 -1.68 10.65 -7.43
N GLN A 106 -1.73 9.35 -7.17
CA GLN A 106 -2.97 8.68 -6.77
C GLN A 106 -2.98 8.50 -5.25
N ILE A 107 -4.09 8.81 -4.62
CA ILE A 107 -4.26 8.63 -3.17
C ILE A 107 -4.73 7.22 -2.90
N VAL A 108 -3.91 6.45 -2.19
CA VAL A 108 -4.12 5.02 -1.95
C VAL A 108 -3.99 4.70 -0.46
N GLY A 109 -4.19 3.43 -0.08
CA GLY A 109 -3.95 2.97 1.28
C GLY A 109 -2.46 2.93 1.62
N ASP A 110 -2.15 2.88 2.92
CA ASP A 110 -0.75 2.89 3.39
C ASP A 110 0.09 1.79 2.75
N ASP A 111 -0.47 0.60 2.58
CA ASP A 111 0.25 -0.55 2.05
C ASP A 111 0.46 -0.49 0.55
N GLU A 112 -0.31 0.34 -0.14
CA GLU A 112 -0.24 0.50 -1.58
C GLU A 112 0.69 1.63 -1.99
N ALA A 113 1.09 2.48 -1.02
CA ALA A 113 1.88 3.68 -1.31
C ALA A 113 3.24 3.33 -1.90
N ASP A 114 3.56 3.96 -3.02
CA ASP A 114 4.83 3.81 -3.71
C ASP A 114 5.07 5.09 -4.51
N LEU A 115 5.93 5.93 -3.97
CA LEU A 115 6.20 7.24 -4.57
C LEU A 115 6.76 7.12 -6.00
N LYS A 116 7.49 6.05 -6.29
CA LYS A 116 8.03 5.80 -7.64
C LYS A 116 6.92 5.59 -8.65
N ASP A 117 5.81 4.98 -8.22
CA ASP A 117 4.63 4.75 -9.07
C ASP A 117 3.62 5.88 -8.97
N GLY A 118 3.95 6.98 -8.30
CA GLY A 118 3.02 8.08 -8.11
C GLY A 118 1.87 7.76 -7.18
N LYS A 119 2.05 6.84 -6.23
CA LYS A 119 1.03 6.45 -5.27
C LYS A 119 1.40 6.96 -3.89
N ILE A 120 0.53 7.79 -3.31
CA ILE A 120 0.75 8.38 -2.00
C ILE A 120 -0.27 7.85 -1.00
N SER A 121 0.19 7.68 0.23
CA SER A 121 -0.71 7.22 1.30
C SER A 121 -1.76 8.29 1.61
N VAL A 122 -2.99 7.86 1.84
CA VAL A 122 -4.09 8.72 2.31
C VAL A 122 -3.73 9.44 3.61
N ASN A 123 -2.81 8.88 4.40
CA ASN A 123 -2.37 9.46 5.66
C ASN A 123 -1.15 10.37 5.52
N SER A 124 -0.58 10.49 4.31
CA SER A 124 0.57 11.36 4.08
C SER A 124 0.17 12.84 4.18
N PRO A 125 1.12 13.73 4.56
CA PRO A 125 0.81 15.16 4.64
C PRO A 125 0.28 15.74 3.33
N ILE A 126 0.83 15.33 2.20
CA ILE A 126 0.38 15.83 0.90
C ILE A 126 -1.04 15.35 0.58
N ALA A 127 -1.36 14.08 0.84
CA ALA A 127 -2.72 13.58 0.61
C ALA A 127 -3.74 14.29 1.48
N ARG A 128 -3.40 14.53 2.75
CA ARG A 128 -4.29 15.25 3.68
C ARG A 128 -4.54 16.68 3.24
N ALA A 129 -3.56 17.33 2.66
CA ALA A 129 -3.71 18.69 2.13
C ALA A 129 -4.58 18.72 0.87
N LEU A 130 -4.59 17.63 0.09
CA LEU A 130 -5.34 17.57 -1.17
C LEU A 130 -6.80 17.16 -0.99
N ILE A 131 -7.08 16.25 -0.06
CA ILE A 131 -8.42 15.68 0.11
C ILE A 131 -9.44 16.78 0.40
N GLY A 132 -10.55 16.74 -0.33
CA GLY A 132 -11.63 17.71 -0.21
C GLY A 132 -11.52 18.92 -1.11
N LYS A 133 -10.41 19.05 -1.84
CA LYS A 133 -10.18 20.17 -2.76
C LYS A 133 -10.57 19.80 -4.19
N TYR A 134 -10.59 20.80 -5.05
CA TYR A 134 -10.99 20.70 -6.46
C TYR A 134 -9.89 21.24 -7.37
N ALA A 135 -9.98 20.95 -8.66
CA ALA A 135 -9.10 21.54 -9.66
C ALA A 135 -9.17 23.07 -9.57
N GLY A 136 -8.03 23.70 -9.66
CA GLY A 136 -7.89 25.16 -9.48
C GLY A 136 -7.53 25.58 -8.07
N ASP A 137 -7.73 24.72 -7.08
CA ASP A 137 -7.35 25.02 -5.71
C ASP A 137 -5.85 24.88 -5.49
N ILE A 138 -5.34 25.58 -4.49
CA ILE A 138 -3.94 25.48 -4.08
C ILE A 138 -3.90 24.73 -2.73
N ALA A 139 -3.07 23.69 -2.68
CA ALA A 139 -2.84 22.92 -1.45
C ALA A 139 -1.51 23.33 -0.84
N GLU A 140 -1.51 23.61 0.46
CA GLU A 140 -0.30 23.92 1.21
C GLU A 140 0.13 22.68 2.01
N VAL A 141 1.38 22.27 1.83
CA VAL A 141 1.95 21.08 2.47
C VAL A 141 3.14 21.48 3.33
N GLN A 142 3.11 21.14 4.61
CA GLN A 142 4.25 21.27 5.49
C GLN A 142 5.25 20.16 5.19
N ALA A 143 6.43 20.51 4.71
CA ALA A 143 7.50 19.58 4.39
C ALA A 143 8.72 19.89 5.29
N PRO A 144 9.67 18.95 5.43
CA PRO A 144 10.88 19.21 6.24
C PRO A 144 11.67 20.45 5.81
N GLY A 145 11.62 20.80 4.53
CA GLY A 145 12.30 21.98 3.99
C GLY A 145 11.48 23.26 4.06
N GLY A 146 10.27 23.22 4.65
CA GLY A 146 9.36 24.36 4.77
C GLY A 146 8.01 24.11 4.09
N LEU A 147 7.25 25.18 3.93
CA LEU A 147 5.93 25.13 3.30
C LEU A 147 6.07 24.99 1.79
N ARG A 148 5.37 24.01 1.21
CA ARG A 148 5.27 23.83 -0.23
C ARG A 148 3.85 24.04 -0.70
N GLU A 149 3.70 24.71 -1.85
CA GLU A 149 2.40 24.94 -2.45
C GLU A 149 2.28 24.20 -3.76
N TYR A 150 1.14 23.51 -3.94
CA TYR A 150 0.80 22.80 -5.17
C TYR A 150 -0.52 23.30 -5.70
N GLU A 151 -0.57 23.59 -6.97
CA GLU A 151 -1.85 23.89 -7.64
C GLU A 151 -2.43 22.58 -8.18
N ILE A 152 -3.70 22.34 -7.92
CA ILE A 152 -4.43 21.17 -8.43
C ILE A 152 -4.85 21.50 -9.86
N MET A 153 -4.25 20.82 -10.84
CA MET A 153 -4.51 21.05 -12.25
C MET A 153 -5.71 20.25 -12.74
N ASP A 154 -5.84 19.00 -12.27
CA ASP A 154 -6.94 18.13 -12.66
C ASP A 154 -7.13 17.04 -11.60
N VAL A 155 -8.35 16.53 -11.51
CA VAL A 155 -8.72 15.41 -10.62
C VAL A 155 -9.35 14.32 -11.47
N ARG A 156 -8.75 13.13 -11.48
CA ARG A 156 -9.18 12.02 -12.31
C ARG A 156 -9.54 10.81 -11.46
N TYR A 157 -10.55 10.07 -11.87
CA TYR A 157 -10.99 8.84 -11.23
C TYR A 157 -10.71 7.67 -12.19
N VAL A 158 -9.44 7.23 -12.22
CA VAL A 158 -8.96 6.23 -13.20
C VAL A 158 -8.40 4.95 -12.59
#